data_32e502453e0f93f89ef68e839126c246
#
_entry.id   32e502453e0f93f89ef68e839126c246
#
_cell.length_a   1.000
_cell.length_b   1.000
_cell.length_c   1.000
_cell.angle_alpha   90.00
_cell.angle_beta   90.00
_cell.angle_gamma   90.00
#
_symmetry.space_group_name_H-M   'P 1'
#
loop_
_entity.id
_entity.type
_entity.pdbx_description
1 polymer ?
#
loop_
_entity_poly.entity_id
_entity_poly.type
_entity_poly.pdbx_seq_one_letter_code
_entity_poly.pdbx_strand_id
1 'polypeptide(L)'
;MDMKQMLKIELERAFKGTGFKISILIGMVISVLQFVKCVVPAAMNPLYVLKGRTIEIPSNINNIWMAMNPNVYYELYIRLLPIIVVIPYAITYYTDNKKGIVKNYYSRTKKINYIIAKYIAVFLTGGVTATIPLIINLMAASAVLPAIIAPIDSMPCNANGMWSYIYFTHPYIYYVMYLILQFICAGLLATISLIVSLYVNNAFIVLLFPAVLCEFMNAVTGWSHYRVVKGMAPWRMFSINQLAINYWQSYVLYILIILILGAVMYVWRGVKNDIV
;
A
#
# COMPACT_ATOMS: atom_id res chain seq x y z
N MET A 1 20.73 -25.63 0.15
CA MET A 1 19.46 -25.03 0.65
C MET A 1 18.45 -24.99 -0.47
N ASP A 2 17.24 -25.47 -0.18
CA ASP A 2 16.13 -25.44 -1.13
C ASP A 2 15.43 -24.08 -1.13
N MET A 3 14.64 -23.81 -2.17
CA MET A 3 13.87 -22.58 -2.31
C MET A 3 12.96 -22.32 -1.09
N LYS A 4 12.29 -23.36 -0.55
CA LYS A 4 11.42 -23.24 0.62
C LYS A 4 12.16 -22.79 1.88
N GLN A 5 13.35 -23.34 2.12
CA GLN A 5 14.19 -22.95 3.25
C GLN A 5 14.68 -21.51 3.12
N MET A 6 15.10 -21.12 1.91
CA MET A 6 15.53 -19.76 1.64
C MET A 6 14.40 -18.75 1.85
N LEU A 7 13.21 -19.05 1.33
CA LEU A 7 12.03 -18.21 1.52
C LEU A 7 11.66 -18.05 3.00
N LYS A 8 11.69 -19.16 3.77
CA LYS A 8 11.43 -19.11 5.22
C LYS A 8 12.40 -18.16 5.94
N ILE A 9 13.70 -18.26 5.64
CA ILE A 9 14.73 -17.40 6.25
C ILE A 9 14.50 -15.94 5.91
N GLU A 10 14.23 -15.62 4.62
CA GLU A 10 14.00 -14.24 4.20
C GLU A 10 12.71 -13.67 4.80
N LEU A 11 11.63 -14.44 4.91
CA LEU A 11 10.41 -14.03 5.58
C LEU A 11 10.61 -13.80 7.08
N GLU A 12 11.30 -14.70 7.77
CA GLU A 12 11.60 -14.52 9.20
C GLU A 12 12.45 -13.26 9.45
N ARG A 13 13.46 -13.00 8.62
CA ARG A 13 14.27 -11.79 8.70
C ARG A 13 13.41 -10.53 8.42
N ALA A 14 12.51 -10.61 7.44
CA ALA A 14 11.68 -9.50 7.03
C ALA A 14 10.67 -9.10 8.11
N PHE A 15 9.92 -10.06 8.65
CA PHE A 15 8.88 -9.78 9.67
C PHE A 15 9.44 -9.55 11.08
N LYS A 16 10.56 -10.16 11.44
CA LYS A 16 11.22 -9.92 12.75
C LYS A 16 12.11 -8.67 12.75
N GLY A 17 12.39 -8.10 11.59
CA GLY A 17 13.27 -6.95 11.42
C GLY A 17 12.76 -5.67 12.10
N THR A 18 13.68 -4.82 12.54
CA THR A 18 13.35 -3.50 13.12
C THR A 18 12.64 -2.60 12.12
N GLY A 19 12.98 -2.68 10.84
CA GLY A 19 12.33 -1.93 9.78
C GLY A 19 10.83 -2.21 9.68
N PHE A 20 10.42 -3.48 9.79
CA PHE A 20 9.01 -3.86 9.79
C PHE A 20 8.26 -3.26 10.98
N LYS A 21 8.85 -3.33 12.18
CA LYS A 21 8.25 -2.76 13.40
C LYS A 21 8.09 -1.24 13.29
N ILE A 22 9.10 -0.53 12.79
CA ILE A 22 9.05 0.93 12.58
C ILE A 22 7.98 1.28 11.58
N SER A 23 7.89 0.56 10.47
CA SER A 23 6.91 0.79 9.42
C SER A 23 5.46 0.63 9.90
N ILE A 24 5.19 -0.46 10.63
CA ILE A 24 3.89 -0.68 11.26
C ILE A 24 3.60 0.41 12.28
N LEU A 25 4.59 0.80 13.11
CA LEU A 25 4.43 1.85 14.11
C LEU A 25 4.00 3.18 13.48
N ILE A 26 4.65 3.59 12.38
CA ILE A 26 4.29 4.83 11.67
C ILE A 26 2.83 4.77 11.19
N GLY A 27 2.44 3.69 10.52
CA GLY A 27 1.06 3.51 10.05
C GLY A 27 0.04 3.49 11.20
N MET A 28 0.38 2.81 12.31
CA MET A 28 -0.48 2.72 13.50
C MET A 28 -0.65 4.07 14.20
N VAL A 29 0.40 4.88 14.30
CA VAL A 29 0.30 6.23 14.89
C VAL A 29 -0.71 7.08 14.11
N ILE A 30 -0.64 7.09 12.78
CA ILE A 30 -1.60 7.83 11.94
C ILE A 30 -3.02 7.28 12.13
N SER A 31 -3.17 5.96 12.15
CA SER A 31 -4.44 5.27 12.37
C SER A 31 -5.08 5.61 13.73
N VAL A 32 -4.28 5.60 14.80
CA VAL A 32 -4.74 5.96 16.15
C VAL A 32 -5.10 7.45 16.25
N LEU A 33 -4.32 8.33 15.64
CA LEU A 33 -4.64 9.77 15.60
C LEU A 33 -5.97 10.01 14.89
N GLN A 34 -6.23 9.35 13.76
CA GLN A 34 -7.53 9.43 13.08
C GLN A 34 -8.65 8.88 13.96
N PHE A 35 -8.45 7.75 14.61
CA PHE A 35 -9.45 7.16 15.50
C PHE A 35 -9.83 8.13 16.61
N VAL A 36 -8.85 8.67 17.33
CA VAL A 36 -9.07 9.59 18.47
C VAL A 36 -9.67 10.93 18.01
N LYS A 37 -9.25 11.45 16.85
CA LYS A 37 -9.68 12.79 16.40
C LYS A 37 -10.91 12.80 15.50
N CYS A 38 -11.27 11.67 14.88
CA CYS A 38 -12.40 11.58 13.97
C CYS A 38 -13.47 10.58 14.45
N VAL A 39 -13.08 9.34 14.79
CA VAL A 39 -14.04 8.29 15.15
C VAL A 39 -14.67 8.54 16.52
N VAL A 40 -13.86 8.83 17.55
CA VAL A 40 -14.37 9.06 18.91
C VAL A 40 -15.34 10.25 18.97
N PRO A 41 -15.03 11.43 18.42
CA PRO A 41 -15.99 12.55 18.41
C PRO A 41 -17.27 12.24 17.61
N ALA A 42 -17.15 11.49 16.51
CA ALA A 42 -18.31 11.08 15.71
C ALA A 42 -19.22 10.10 16.47
N ALA A 43 -18.66 9.24 17.31
CA ALA A 43 -19.41 8.33 18.16
C ALA A 43 -20.10 9.04 19.33
N MET A 44 -19.47 10.09 19.88
CA MET A 44 -20.06 10.90 20.95
C MET A 44 -21.18 11.83 20.43
N ASN A 45 -21.12 12.25 19.16
CA ASN A 45 -22.13 13.05 18.48
C ASN A 45 -22.71 12.27 17.32
N PRO A 46 -23.71 11.42 17.55
CA PRO A 46 -24.25 10.54 16.51
C PRO A 46 -24.90 11.30 15.34
N LEU A 47 -25.29 12.56 15.54
CA LEU A 47 -25.79 13.43 14.50
C LEU A 47 -24.63 14.30 13.99
N TYR A 48 -23.97 13.87 12.94
CA TYR A 48 -22.93 14.67 12.29
C TYR A 48 -23.58 15.69 11.34
N VAL A 49 -23.69 16.92 11.80
CA VAL A 49 -24.16 18.03 10.95
C VAL A 49 -23.01 18.44 10.04
N LEU A 50 -23.12 18.14 8.75
CA LEU A 50 -22.22 18.71 7.75
C LEU A 50 -22.54 20.23 7.67
N LYS A 51 -21.57 21.06 8.07
CA LYS A 51 -21.70 22.54 7.99
C LYS A 51 -22.24 22.95 6.62
N GLY A 52 -23.39 23.63 6.62
CA GLY A 52 -24.04 24.15 5.41
C GLY A 52 -25.02 23.20 4.70
N ARG A 53 -25.33 22.01 5.25
CA ARG A 53 -26.39 21.13 4.76
C ARG A 53 -27.56 21.10 5.73
N THR A 54 -28.77 21.08 5.17
CA THR A 54 -30.05 20.99 5.92
C THR A 54 -30.39 19.55 6.34
N ILE A 55 -29.66 18.55 5.86
CA ILE A 55 -29.90 17.14 6.14
C ILE A 55 -28.86 16.65 7.14
N GLU A 56 -29.32 16.21 8.31
CA GLU A 56 -28.48 15.56 9.32
C GLU A 56 -28.25 14.10 8.91
N ILE A 57 -26.98 13.73 8.76
CA ILE A 57 -26.59 12.38 8.41
C ILE A 57 -25.96 11.74 9.65
N PRO A 58 -26.50 10.60 10.13
CA PRO A 58 -25.93 9.93 11.28
C PRO A 58 -24.51 9.46 10.97
N SER A 59 -23.61 9.66 11.93
CA SER A 59 -22.24 9.17 11.86
C SER A 59 -22.25 7.65 11.75
N ASN A 60 -21.60 7.11 10.73
CA ASN A 60 -21.55 5.68 10.45
C ASN A 60 -20.16 5.29 9.95
N ILE A 61 -19.87 4.00 9.93
CA ILE A 61 -18.55 3.50 9.49
C ILE A 61 -18.25 3.87 8.05
N ASN A 62 -19.26 3.93 7.18
CA ASN A 62 -19.08 4.14 5.75
C ASN A 62 -18.64 5.58 5.40
N ASN A 63 -18.84 6.55 6.32
CA ASN A 63 -18.42 7.93 6.13
C ASN A 63 -17.30 8.40 7.10
N ILE A 64 -17.00 7.63 8.15
CA ILE A 64 -16.02 8.05 9.19
C ILE A 64 -14.76 7.17 9.20
N TRP A 65 -14.84 5.91 8.73
CA TRP A 65 -13.64 5.07 8.66
C TRP A 65 -12.52 5.77 7.88
N MET A 66 -11.27 5.64 8.37
CA MET A 66 -10.10 6.33 7.85
C MET A 66 -9.98 6.26 6.33
N ALA A 67 -10.17 5.09 5.73
CA ALA A 67 -9.98 4.90 4.29
C ALA A 67 -11.15 5.42 3.44
N MET A 68 -12.33 5.63 4.04
CA MET A 68 -13.50 6.17 3.35
C MET A 68 -13.68 7.67 3.58
N ASN A 69 -13.15 8.20 4.68
CA ASN A 69 -13.23 9.61 5.00
C ASN A 69 -12.05 10.38 4.37
N PRO A 70 -12.27 11.35 3.48
CA PRO A 70 -11.22 12.20 2.92
C PRO A 70 -10.76 13.22 3.97
N ASN A 71 -9.94 12.77 4.92
CA ASN A 71 -9.38 13.60 5.98
C ASN A 71 -7.86 13.67 5.89
N VAL A 72 -7.27 14.63 6.60
CA VAL A 72 -5.83 14.90 6.62
C VAL A 72 -5.01 13.66 7.00
N TYR A 73 -5.53 12.78 7.89
CA TYR A 73 -4.82 11.58 8.33
C TYR A 73 -4.72 10.54 7.22
N TYR A 74 -5.80 10.35 6.46
CA TYR A 74 -5.77 9.42 5.33
C TYR A 74 -4.91 9.96 4.18
N GLU A 75 -4.99 11.24 3.88
CA GLU A 75 -4.12 11.87 2.88
C GLU A 75 -2.65 11.75 3.28
N LEU A 76 -2.32 12.02 4.55
CA LEU A 76 -0.96 11.84 5.08
C LEU A 76 -0.51 10.39 4.96
N TYR A 77 -1.40 9.43 5.28
CA TYR A 77 -1.11 8.00 5.16
C TYR A 77 -0.78 7.61 3.72
N ILE A 78 -1.59 8.01 2.75
CA ILE A 78 -1.38 7.71 1.32
C ILE A 78 -0.10 8.37 0.79
N ARG A 79 0.22 9.59 1.20
CA ARG A 79 1.46 10.28 0.80
C ARG A 79 2.71 9.61 1.39
N LEU A 80 2.65 9.13 2.62
CA LEU A 80 3.76 8.41 3.26
C LEU A 80 3.84 6.93 2.86
N LEU A 81 2.78 6.37 2.30
CA LEU A 81 2.69 4.95 1.95
C LEU A 81 3.88 4.45 1.11
N PRO A 82 4.37 5.16 0.06
CA PRO A 82 5.53 4.71 -0.71
C PRO A 82 6.81 4.55 0.13
N ILE A 83 6.97 5.34 1.19
CA ILE A 83 8.09 5.24 2.13
C ILE A 83 7.84 4.10 3.12
N ILE A 84 6.64 4.03 3.69
CA ILE A 84 6.23 3.03 4.67
C ILE A 84 6.44 1.60 4.13
N VAL A 85 6.11 1.33 2.88
CA VAL A 85 6.21 -0.01 2.29
C VAL A 85 7.63 -0.44 1.97
N VAL A 86 8.57 0.49 1.84
CA VAL A 86 9.99 0.22 1.52
C VAL A 86 10.82 -0.05 2.77
N ILE A 87 10.55 0.68 3.86
CA ILE A 87 11.30 0.58 5.13
C ILE A 87 11.41 -0.87 5.67
N PRO A 88 10.38 -1.75 5.60
CA PRO A 88 10.43 -3.07 6.19
C PRO A 88 11.62 -3.89 5.74
N TYR A 89 11.83 -4.00 4.44
CA TYR A 89 12.79 -4.98 3.94
C TYR A 89 13.48 -4.63 2.62
N ALA A 90 12.99 -3.67 1.82
CA ALA A 90 13.51 -3.42 0.49
C ALA A 90 14.98 -2.92 0.48
N ILE A 91 15.40 -2.19 1.53
CA ILE A 91 16.77 -1.69 1.68
C ILE A 91 17.77 -2.82 1.99
N THR A 92 17.27 -3.96 2.49
CA THR A 92 18.16 -5.03 2.99
C THR A 92 18.99 -5.69 1.88
N TYR A 93 18.53 -5.69 0.63
CA TYR A 93 19.36 -6.19 -0.47
C TYR A 93 20.63 -5.35 -0.64
N TYR A 94 20.49 -4.02 -0.63
CA TYR A 94 21.63 -3.11 -0.69
C TYR A 94 22.59 -3.34 0.49
N THR A 95 22.08 -3.44 1.71
CA THR A 95 22.92 -3.64 2.91
C THR A 95 23.56 -5.01 2.95
N ASP A 96 22.86 -6.06 2.52
CA ASP A 96 23.39 -7.42 2.42
C ASP A 96 24.51 -7.51 1.37
N ASN A 97 24.35 -6.82 0.26
CA ASN A 97 25.38 -6.75 -0.78
C ASN A 97 26.62 -6.01 -0.28
N LYS A 98 26.45 -4.83 0.33
CA LYS A 98 27.56 -4.03 0.88
C LYS A 98 28.34 -4.76 1.98
N LYS A 99 27.68 -5.58 2.79
CA LYS A 99 28.28 -6.38 3.87
C LYS A 99 28.82 -7.73 3.39
N GLY A 100 28.72 -8.05 2.10
CA GLY A 100 29.17 -9.34 1.56
C GLY A 100 28.31 -10.54 1.96
N ILE A 101 27.18 -10.33 2.63
CA ILE A 101 26.27 -11.40 3.08
C ILE A 101 25.71 -12.18 1.89
N VAL A 102 25.47 -11.50 0.76
CA VAL A 102 24.97 -12.12 -0.46
C VAL A 102 25.92 -13.19 -0.99
N LYS A 103 27.25 -12.98 -0.89
CA LYS A 103 28.25 -14.01 -1.26
C LYS A 103 28.11 -15.29 -0.43
N ASN A 104 27.85 -15.16 0.87
CA ASN A 104 27.64 -16.29 1.77
C ASN A 104 26.35 -17.07 1.44
N TYR A 105 25.31 -16.42 0.95
CA TYR A 105 24.11 -17.10 0.47
C TYR A 105 24.37 -17.84 -0.85
N TYR A 106 25.10 -17.22 -1.78
CA TYR A 106 25.38 -17.83 -3.08
C TYR A 106 26.27 -19.08 -2.98
N SER A 107 27.11 -19.21 -1.93
CA SER A 107 27.85 -20.44 -1.67
C SER A 107 27.00 -21.59 -1.17
N ARG A 108 25.79 -21.32 -0.62
CA ARG A 108 24.92 -22.31 0.01
C ARG A 108 23.64 -22.64 -0.77
N THR A 109 23.25 -21.76 -1.71
CA THR A 109 22.03 -21.92 -2.53
C THR A 109 22.23 -21.33 -3.92
N LYS A 110 21.38 -21.75 -4.88
CA LYS A 110 21.39 -21.15 -6.23
C LYS A 110 21.01 -19.67 -6.13
N LYS A 111 21.71 -18.80 -6.87
CA LYS A 111 21.44 -17.33 -6.94
C LYS A 111 19.96 -17.01 -7.13
N ILE A 112 19.29 -17.75 -8.04
CA ILE A 112 17.88 -17.55 -8.35
C ILE A 112 16.97 -17.76 -7.12
N ASN A 113 17.27 -18.74 -6.26
CA ASN A 113 16.47 -19.01 -5.07
C ASN A 113 16.51 -17.82 -4.09
N TYR A 114 17.70 -17.22 -3.89
CA TYR A 114 17.84 -16.04 -3.04
C TYR A 114 17.09 -14.84 -3.62
N ILE A 115 17.24 -14.57 -4.92
CA ILE A 115 16.62 -13.43 -5.58
C ILE A 115 15.10 -13.50 -5.52
N ILE A 116 14.52 -14.68 -5.84
CA ILE A 116 13.06 -14.86 -5.78
C ILE A 116 12.56 -14.80 -4.34
N ALA A 117 13.25 -15.43 -3.38
CA ALA A 117 12.89 -15.40 -1.97
C ALA A 117 12.88 -13.96 -1.44
N LYS A 118 13.88 -13.15 -1.82
CA LYS A 118 13.98 -11.73 -1.46
C LYS A 118 12.83 -10.92 -2.06
N TYR A 119 12.53 -11.14 -3.34
CA TYR A 119 11.44 -10.45 -4.03
C TYR A 119 10.08 -10.71 -3.35
N ILE A 120 9.79 -11.99 -3.04
CA ILE A 120 8.55 -12.38 -2.36
C ILE A 120 8.50 -11.78 -0.94
N ALA A 121 9.61 -11.81 -0.19
CA ALA A 121 9.65 -11.25 1.16
C ALA A 121 9.39 -9.74 1.17
N VAL A 122 9.95 -8.98 0.23
CA VAL A 122 9.69 -7.54 0.09
C VAL A 122 8.25 -7.28 -0.32
N PHE A 123 7.71 -8.03 -1.29
CA PHE A 123 6.33 -7.91 -1.71
C PHE A 123 5.36 -8.11 -0.54
N LEU A 124 5.52 -9.21 0.21
CA LEU A 124 4.63 -9.53 1.32
C LEU A 124 4.74 -8.53 2.47
N THR A 125 5.94 -8.13 2.86
CA THR A 125 6.11 -7.15 3.95
C THR A 125 5.61 -5.76 3.57
N GLY A 126 5.82 -5.32 2.32
CA GLY A 126 5.28 -4.06 1.80
C GLY A 126 3.75 -4.06 1.81
N GLY A 127 3.12 -5.13 1.31
CA GLY A 127 1.65 -5.27 1.32
C GLY A 127 1.07 -5.28 2.74
N VAL A 128 1.68 -6.05 3.64
CA VAL A 128 1.24 -6.16 5.05
C VAL A 128 1.34 -4.81 5.76
N THR A 129 2.43 -4.08 5.61
CA THR A 129 2.59 -2.76 6.25
C THR A 129 1.63 -1.71 5.71
N ALA A 130 1.20 -1.83 4.46
CA ALA A 130 0.20 -0.95 3.88
C ALA A 130 -1.24 -1.26 4.33
N THR A 131 -1.54 -2.47 4.75
CA THR A 131 -2.94 -2.86 5.03
C THR A 131 -3.26 -3.02 6.49
N ILE A 132 -2.32 -3.49 7.33
CA ILE A 132 -2.57 -3.73 8.76
C ILE A 132 -3.10 -2.49 9.48
N PRO A 133 -2.54 -1.27 9.34
CA PRO A 133 -3.06 -0.09 10.04
C PRO A 133 -4.50 0.23 9.66
N LEU A 134 -4.88 0.03 8.38
CA LEU A 134 -6.24 0.26 7.91
C LEU A 134 -7.23 -0.80 8.42
N ILE A 135 -6.81 -2.07 8.47
CA ILE A 135 -7.62 -3.16 9.01
C ILE A 135 -7.89 -2.94 10.50
N ILE A 136 -6.87 -2.60 11.28
CA ILE A 136 -7.03 -2.35 12.72
C ILE A 136 -7.93 -1.13 12.95
N ASN A 137 -7.77 -0.07 12.15
CA ASN A 137 -8.65 1.10 12.21
C ASN A 137 -10.09 0.75 11.83
N LEU A 138 -10.30 -0.10 10.80
CA LEU A 138 -11.61 -0.60 10.42
C LEU A 138 -12.28 -1.36 11.57
N MET A 139 -11.55 -2.28 12.18
CA MET A 139 -12.06 -3.07 13.32
C MET A 139 -12.42 -2.17 14.51
N ALA A 140 -11.54 -1.22 14.85
CA ALA A 140 -11.79 -0.28 15.93
C ALA A 140 -12.98 0.65 15.65
N ALA A 141 -13.10 1.17 14.42
CA ALA A 141 -14.24 2.00 14.02
C ALA A 141 -15.55 1.21 14.00
N SER A 142 -15.53 -0.06 13.54
CA SER A 142 -16.71 -0.94 13.52
C SER A 142 -17.20 -1.31 14.93
N ALA A 143 -16.33 -1.27 15.93
CA ALA A 143 -16.73 -1.54 17.32
C ALA A 143 -17.50 -0.38 17.97
N VAL A 144 -17.41 0.84 17.42
CA VAL A 144 -17.93 2.07 18.03
C VAL A 144 -19.01 2.73 17.19
N LEU A 145 -18.94 2.62 15.85
CA LEU A 145 -19.87 3.26 14.92
C LEU A 145 -20.87 2.25 14.35
N PRO A 146 -22.13 2.65 14.12
CA PRO A 146 -23.12 1.80 13.48
C PRO A 146 -22.79 1.57 11.99
N ALA A 147 -23.10 0.37 11.50
CA ALA A 147 -23.00 -0.01 10.11
C ALA A 147 -24.29 0.32 9.36
N ILE A 148 -24.57 1.58 9.12
CA ILE A 148 -25.73 2.07 8.38
C ILE A 148 -25.32 2.31 6.94
N ILE A 149 -26.22 1.99 5.99
CA ILE A 149 -26.02 2.33 4.57
C ILE A 149 -25.94 3.86 4.46
N ALA A 150 -24.87 4.37 3.89
CA ALA A 150 -24.68 5.80 3.74
C ALA A 150 -25.75 6.38 2.79
N PRO A 151 -26.43 7.46 3.16
CA PRO A 151 -27.36 8.12 2.26
C PRO A 151 -26.63 8.66 1.02
N ILE A 152 -27.33 8.73 -0.10
CA ILE A 152 -26.78 9.06 -1.44
C ILE A 152 -25.98 10.36 -1.43
N ASP A 153 -26.39 11.34 -0.65
CA ASP A 153 -25.73 12.68 -0.58
C ASP A 153 -24.42 12.72 0.23
N SER A 154 -24.14 11.69 1.01
CA SER A 154 -22.93 11.63 1.88
C SER A 154 -21.90 10.61 1.42
N MET A 155 -21.98 10.19 0.16
CA MET A 155 -21.22 9.04 -0.31
C MET A 155 -19.76 9.39 -0.63
N PRO A 156 -18.81 8.72 0.00
CA PRO A 156 -17.41 8.77 -0.41
C PRO A 156 -17.13 7.90 -1.65
N CYS A 157 -18.14 7.22 -2.22
CA CYS A 157 -18.00 6.36 -3.39
C CYS A 157 -18.86 6.87 -4.55
N ASN A 158 -18.22 7.09 -5.71
CA ASN A 158 -18.93 7.48 -6.93
C ASN A 158 -19.72 6.29 -7.48
N ALA A 159 -21.00 6.50 -7.86
CA ALA A 159 -21.86 5.45 -8.42
C ALA A 159 -21.31 4.79 -9.69
N ASN A 160 -20.51 5.53 -10.48
CA ASN A 160 -19.83 5.02 -11.67
C ASN A 160 -18.44 4.41 -11.38
N GLY A 161 -18.03 4.34 -10.11
CA GLY A 161 -16.74 3.80 -9.69
C GLY A 161 -16.69 2.28 -9.80
N MET A 162 -15.46 1.74 -9.81
CA MET A 162 -15.22 0.30 -9.80
C MET A 162 -15.84 -0.33 -8.54
N TRP A 163 -16.65 -1.38 -8.73
CA TRP A 163 -17.35 -2.10 -7.66
C TRP A 163 -18.36 -1.27 -6.85
N SER A 164 -18.84 -0.15 -7.38
CA SER A 164 -19.83 0.70 -6.70
C SER A 164 -21.08 -0.08 -6.29
N TYR A 165 -21.58 -0.99 -7.15
CA TYR A 165 -22.72 -1.87 -6.82
C TYR A 165 -22.47 -2.68 -5.54
N ILE A 166 -21.26 -3.22 -5.37
CA ILE A 166 -20.89 -3.98 -4.15
C ILE A 166 -20.86 -3.06 -2.92
N TYR A 167 -20.35 -1.82 -3.09
CA TYR A 167 -20.35 -0.85 -2.00
C TYR A 167 -21.76 -0.56 -1.48
N PHE A 168 -22.74 -0.38 -2.38
CA PHE A 168 -24.12 -0.07 -2.00
C PHE A 168 -24.90 -1.25 -1.46
N THR A 169 -24.52 -2.48 -1.82
CA THR A 169 -25.21 -3.71 -1.34
C THR A 169 -24.50 -4.34 -0.13
N HIS A 170 -23.17 -4.43 -0.19
CA HIS A 170 -22.34 -5.12 0.80
C HIS A 170 -21.03 -4.36 1.07
N PRO A 171 -21.06 -3.22 1.81
CA PRO A 171 -19.90 -2.33 1.98
C PRO A 171 -18.66 -3.03 2.56
N TYR A 172 -18.82 -3.97 3.48
CA TYR A 172 -17.67 -4.71 4.04
C TYR A 172 -16.96 -5.60 3.01
N ILE A 173 -17.70 -6.20 2.06
CA ILE A 173 -17.08 -6.97 0.96
C ILE A 173 -16.25 -6.03 0.08
N TYR A 174 -16.79 -4.85 -0.23
CA TYR A 174 -16.07 -3.82 -0.95
C TYR A 174 -14.76 -3.42 -0.24
N TYR A 175 -14.79 -3.22 1.09
CA TYR A 175 -13.59 -2.87 1.86
C TYR A 175 -12.53 -3.96 1.79
N VAL A 176 -12.93 -5.23 1.94
CA VAL A 176 -12.01 -6.37 1.85
C VAL A 176 -11.39 -6.46 0.46
N MET A 177 -12.19 -6.32 -0.60
CA MET A 177 -11.69 -6.36 -1.99
C MET A 177 -10.64 -5.25 -2.24
N TYR A 178 -10.91 -4.01 -1.78
CA TYR A 178 -9.97 -2.91 -1.92
C TYR A 178 -8.72 -3.06 -1.04
N LEU A 179 -8.85 -3.60 0.17
CA LEU A 179 -7.69 -3.89 1.01
C LEU A 179 -6.78 -4.95 0.38
N ILE A 180 -7.35 -5.98 -0.27
CA ILE A 180 -6.57 -6.96 -1.05
C ILE A 180 -5.87 -6.28 -2.23
N LEU A 181 -6.57 -5.43 -2.96
CA LEU A 181 -6.01 -4.70 -4.09
C LEU A 181 -4.89 -3.76 -3.65
N GLN A 182 -5.09 -3.05 -2.54
CA GLN A 182 -4.07 -2.19 -1.93
C GLN A 182 -2.86 -2.98 -1.46
N PHE A 183 -3.06 -4.17 -0.86
CA PHE A 183 -1.97 -5.08 -0.51
C PHE A 183 -1.11 -5.43 -1.72
N ILE A 184 -1.75 -5.81 -2.83
CA ILE A 184 -1.05 -6.19 -4.07
C ILE A 184 -0.28 -5.00 -4.63
N CYS A 185 -0.94 -3.85 -4.80
CA CYS A 185 -0.33 -2.66 -5.39
C CYS A 185 0.81 -2.10 -4.52
N ALA A 186 0.63 -2.05 -3.20
CA ALA A 186 1.64 -1.57 -2.26
C ALA A 186 2.83 -2.53 -2.14
N GLY A 187 2.57 -3.85 -2.14
CA GLY A 187 3.62 -4.86 -2.18
C GLY A 187 4.47 -4.75 -3.44
N LEU A 188 3.84 -4.57 -4.60
CA LEU A 188 4.54 -4.36 -5.87
C LEU A 188 5.33 -3.04 -5.86
N LEU A 189 4.78 -1.97 -5.29
CA LEU A 189 5.51 -0.71 -5.12
C LEU A 189 6.80 -0.89 -4.33
N ALA A 190 6.76 -1.67 -3.25
CA ALA A 190 7.95 -1.98 -2.46
C ALA A 190 9.04 -2.70 -3.28
N THR A 191 8.65 -3.56 -4.23
CA THR A 191 9.61 -4.28 -5.08
C THR A 191 10.37 -3.37 -6.06
N ILE A 192 9.85 -2.18 -6.38
CA ILE A 192 10.58 -1.20 -7.21
C ILE A 192 11.90 -0.80 -6.54
N SER A 193 11.92 -0.63 -5.20
CA SER A 193 13.16 -0.35 -4.47
C SER A 193 14.20 -1.46 -4.60
N LEU A 194 13.79 -2.73 -4.71
CA LEU A 194 14.73 -3.82 -5.00
C LEU A 194 15.36 -3.67 -6.39
N ILE A 195 14.56 -3.30 -7.40
CA ILE A 195 15.06 -3.07 -8.74
C ILE A 195 16.12 -1.95 -8.71
N VAL A 196 15.79 -0.83 -8.06
CA VAL A 196 16.69 0.32 -7.92
C VAL A 196 17.98 -0.04 -7.18
N SER A 197 17.90 -0.92 -6.17
CA SER A 197 19.06 -1.34 -5.39
C SER A 197 20.10 -2.14 -6.18
N LEU A 198 19.77 -2.63 -7.38
CA LEU A 198 20.72 -3.25 -8.31
C LEU A 198 21.58 -2.25 -9.08
N TYR A 199 21.14 -0.99 -9.15
CA TYR A 199 21.77 0.05 -9.97
C TYR A 199 22.42 1.16 -9.14
N VAL A 200 21.95 1.36 -7.91
CA VAL A 200 22.34 2.50 -7.08
C VAL A 200 22.95 2.03 -5.77
N ASN A 201 24.16 2.53 -5.49
CA ASN A 201 24.91 2.24 -4.27
C ASN A 201 24.64 3.28 -3.16
N ASN A 202 23.38 3.71 -2.99
CA ASN A 202 22.99 4.65 -1.96
C ASN A 202 21.64 4.24 -1.34
N ALA A 203 21.64 3.93 -0.04
CA ALA A 203 20.44 3.47 0.68
C ALA A 203 19.32 4.53 0.70
N PHE A 204 19.67 5.81 0.75
CA PHE A 204 18.70 6.90 0.77
C PHE A 204 17.94 7.01 -0.55
N ILE A 205 18.64 6.86 -1.69
CA ILE A 205 18.01 6.84 -3.01
C ILE A 205 17.09 5.63 -3.13
N VAL A 206 17.53 4.43 -2.70
CA VAL A 206 16.72 3.21 -2.71
C VAL A 206 15.43 3.38 -1.90
N LEU A 207 15.50 4.08 -0.75
CA LEU A 207 14.36 4.36 0.11
C LEU A 207 13.36 5.35 -0.54
N LEU A 208 13.87 6.46 -1.07
CA LEU A 208 13.01 7.56 -1.52
C LEU A 208 12.52 7.40 -2.97
N PHE A 209 13.19 6.58 -3.77
CA PHE A 209 12.85 6.45 -5.19
C PHE A 209 11.38 6.13 -5.47
N PRO A 210 10.71 5.17 -4.77
CA PRO A 210 9.29 4.92 -5.00
C PRO A 210 8.40 6.11 -4.65
N ALA A 211 8.77 6.91 -3.64
CA ALA A 211 8.02 8.12 -3.30
C ALA A 211 8.14 9.18 -4.40
N VAL A 212 9.35 9.43 -4.89
CA VAL A 212 9.60 10.36 -6.01
C VAL A 212 8.89 9.87 -7.28
N LEU A 213 8.94 8.56 -7.55
CA LEU A 213 8.25 7.95 -8.69
C LEU A 213 6.74 8.14 -8.58
N CYS A 214 6.14 7.97 -7.39
CA CYS A 214 4.72 8.19 -7.17
C CYS A 214 4.33 9.65 -7.43
N GLU A 215 5.10 10.62 -6.94
CA GLU A 215 4.82 12.04 -7.19
C GLU A 215 4.98 12.40 -8.68
N PHE A 216 6.01 11.87 -9.33
CA PHE A 216 6.18 12.03 -10.78
C PHE A 216 5.00 11.44 -11.56
N MET A 217 4.56 10.22 -11.21
CA MET A 217 3.39 9.58 -11.83
C MET A 217 2.12 10.37 -11.57
N ASN A 218 1.91 10.93 -10.37
CA ASN A 218 0.79 11.80 -10.08
C ASN A 218 0.76 13.03 -10.99
N ALA A 219 1.92 13.69 -11.18
CA ALA A 219 2.04 14.84 -12.07
C ALA A 219 1.73 14.47 -13.53
N VAL A 220 2.37 13.43 -14.07
CA VAL A 220 2.21 13.02 -15.47
C VAL A 220 0.78 12.55 -15.76
N THR A 221 0.20 11.73 -14.89
CA THR A 221 -1.16 11.21 -15.08
C THR A 221 -2.23 12.28 -14.94
N GLY A 222 -1.98 13.31 -14.14
CA GLY A 222 -2.86 14.48 -13.99
C GLY A 222 -3.08 15.23 -15.32
N TRP A 223 -2.06 15.30 -16.16
CA TRP A 223 -2.11 15.97 -17.47
C TRP A 223 -2.72 15.11 -18.59
N SER A 224 -2.85 13.81 -18.39
CA SER A 224 -3.38 12.90 -19.39
C SER A 224 -4.88 13.11 -19.62
N HIS A 225 -5.30 13.06 -20.89
CA HIS A 225 -6.73 13.05 -21.25
C HIS A 225 -7.35 11.65 -21.19
N TYR A 226 -6.53 10.60 -21.20
CA TYR A 226 -6.99 9.21 -21.17
C TYR A 226 -7.40 8.77 -19.77
N ARG A 227 -8.64 8.30 -19.61
CA ARG A 227 -9.24 7.90 -18.32
C ARG A 227 -8.42 6.82 -17.61
N VAL A 228 -7.94 5.82 -18.35
CA VAL A 228 -7.13 4.72 -17.81
C VAL A 228 -5.81 5.22 -17.27
N VAL A 229 -5.13 6.13 -17.98
CA VAL A 229 -3.86 6.72 -17.53
C VAL A 229 -4.08 7.60 -16.29
N LYS A 230 -5.14 8.40 -16.25
CA LYS A 230 -5.53 9.16 -15.04
C LYS A 230 -5.76 8.25 -13.84
N GLY A 231 -6.34 7.06 -14.05
CA GLY A 231 -6.55 6.07 -13.01
C GLY A 231 -5.26 5.45 -12.47
N MET A 232 -4.14 5.53 -13.19
CA MET A 232 -2.83 5.05 -12.73
C MET A 232 -2.11 6.03 -11.79
N ALA A 233 -2.69 7.18 -11.47
CA ALA A 233 -2.17 8.08 -10.45
C ALA A 233 -2.09 7.35 -9.10
N PRO A 234 -0.91 7.21 -8.46
CA PRO A 234 -0.78 6.43 -7.24
C PRO A 234 -1.74 6.85 -6.13
N TRP A 235 -1.94 8.17 -5.93
CA TRP A 235 -2.87 8.64 -4.92
C TRP A 235 -4.32 8.18 -5.15
N ARG A 236 -4.75 8.00 -6.43
CA ARG A 236 -6.06 7.44 -6.77
C ARG A 236 -6.10 5.93 -6.56
N MET A 237 -5.05 5.24 -7.00
CA MET A 237 -4.96 3.78 -6.87
C MET A 237 -4.96 3.29 -5.43
N PHE A 238 -4.31 4.05 -4.53
CA PHE A 238 -4.27 3.72 -3.11
C PHE A 238 -5.47 4.26 -2.33
N SER A 239 -6.31 5.11 -2.92
CA SER A 239 -7.53 5.61 -2.27
C SER A 239 -8.67 4.61 -2.39
N ILE A 240 -9.18 4.15 -1.25
CA ILE A 240 -10.35 3.26 -1.16
C ILE A 240 -11.62 4.07 -1.37
N ASN A 241 -11.66 5.32 -0.88
CA ASN A 241 -12.72 6.26 -1.20
C ASN A 241 -12.62 6.65 -2.67
N GLN A 242 -13.63 6.34 -3.45
CA GLN A 242 -13.65 6.68 -4.87
C GLN A 242 -14.30 8.04 -5.13
N LEU A 243 -13.76 9.08 -4.53
CA LEU A 243 -14.10 10.46 -4.94
C LEU A 243 -13.69 10.70 -6.40
N ALA A 244 -12.59 10.09 -6.84
CA ALA A 244 -12.21 10.00 -8.24
C ALA A 244 -12.50 8.59 -8.78
N ILE A 245 -13.15 8.50 -9.94
CA ILE A 245 -13.50 7.21 -10.56
C ILE A 245 -12.24 6.41 -10.87
N ASN A 246 -12.16 5.22 -10.31
CA ASN A 246 -11.12 4.24 -10.60
C ASN A 246 -11.61 3.22 -11.63
N TYR A 247 -10.70 2.78 -12.48
CA TYR A 247 -10.97 1.82 -13.54
C TYR A 247 -10.13 0.56 -13.31
N TRP A 248 -10.72 -0.63 -13.46
CA TRP A 248 -10.02 -1.91 -13.29
C TRP A 248 -8.82 -2.06 -14.24
N GLN A 249 -8.92 -1.47 -15.45
CA GLN A 249 -7.83 -1.48 -16.43
C GLN A 249 -6.55 -0.80 -15.90
N SER A 250 -6.69 0.27 -15.11
CA SER A 250 -5.56 0.97 -14.51
C SER A 250 -4.78 0.08 -13.53
N TYR A 251 -5.49 -0.70 -12.72
CA TYR A 251 -4.86 -1.65 -11.78
C TYR A 251 -4.19 -2.81 -12.53
N VAL A 252 -4.83 -3.38 -13.54
CA VAL A 252 -4.25 -4.46 -14.35
C VAL A 252 -2.97 -3.98 -15.02
N LEU A 253 -2.98 -2.81 -15.67
CA LEU A 253 -1.79 -2.24 -16.30
C LEU A 253 -0.67 -1.98 -15.30
N TYR A 254 -0.97 -1.41 -14.14
CA TYR A 254 0.01 -1.17 -13.08
C TYR A 254 0.67 -2.49 -12.63
N ILE A 255 -0.14 -3.50 -12.32
CA ILE A 255 0.34 -4.82 -11.88
C ILE A 255 1.21 -5.45 -12.96
N LEU A 256 0.77 -5.46 -14.23
CA LEU A 256 1.52 -6.05 -15.33
C LEU A 256 2.86 -5.34 -15.56
N ILE A 257 2.87 -4.00 -15.57
CA ILE A 257 4.10 -3.22 -15.77
C ILE A 257 5.12 -3.55 -14.69
N ILE A 258 4.72 -3.54 -13.41
CA ILE A 258 5.68 -3.78 -12.32
C ILE A 258 6.12 -5.24 -12.28
N LEU A 259 5.25 -6.21 -12.57
CA LEU A 259 5.64 -7.62 -12.66
C LEU A 259 6.64 -7.86 -13.80
N ILE A 260 6.42 -7.27 -14.98
CA ILE A 260 7.36 -7.37 -16.11
C ILE A 260 8.71 -6.71 -15.74
N LEU A 261 8.69 -5.51 -15.18
CA LEU A 261 9.90 -4.83 -14.71
C LEU A 261 10.62 -5.67 -13.64
N GLY A 262 9.90 -6.25 -12.69
CA GLY A 262 10.44 -7.11 -11.66
C GLY A 262 11.08 -8.38 -12.26
N ALA A 263 10.39 -9.05 -13.17
CA ALA A 263 10.91 -10.26 -13.83
C ALA A 263 12.15 -9.95 -14.67
N VAL A 264 12.09 -8.93 -15.53
CA VAL A 264 13.18 -8.60 -16.47
C VAL A 264 14.35 -7.92 -15.76
N MET A 265 14.10 -6.87 -15.00
CA MET A 265 15.19 -6.07 -14.44
C MET A 265 15.76 -6.65 -13.15
N TYR A 266 14.94 -7.21 -12.28
CA TYR A 266 15.41 -7.73 -11.00
C TYR A 266 15.90 -9.18 -11.11
N VAL A 267 15.07 -10.09 -11.65
CA VAL A 267 15.42 -11.51 -11.69
C VAL A 267 16.51 -11.77 -12.72
N TRP A 268 16.34 -11.34 -13.97
CA TRP A 268 17.31 -11.61 -15.05
C TRP A 268 18.67 -10.99 -14.75
N ARG A 269 18.72 -9.68 -14.41
CA ARG A 269 19.96 -8.98 -14.09
C ARG A 269 20.57 -9.49 -12.78
N GLY A 270 19.75 -9.78 -11.75
CA GLY A 270 20.24 -10.30 -10.48
C GLY A 270 20.92 -11.67 -10.60
N VAL A 271 20.44 -12.52 -11.52
CA VAL A 271 21.09 -13.79 -11.82
C VAL A 271 22.39 -13.60 -12.62
N LYS A 272 22.40 -12.66 -13.57
CA LYS A 272 23.51 -12.42 -14.48
C LYS A 272 24.68 -11.63 -13.86
N ASN A 273 24.40 -10.77 -12.88
CA ASN A 273 25.46 -10.03 -12.19
C ASN A 273 26.34 -10.99 -11.38
N ASP A 274 27.57 -11.15 -11.82
CA ASP A 274 28.62 -11.73 -11.00
C ASP A 274 29.03 -10.69 -9.97
N ILE A 275 28.73 -10.97 -8.70
CA ILE A 275 29.21 -10.17 -7.59
C ILE A 275 30.70 -10.53 -7.42
N VAL A 276 31.56 -9.75 -8.06
CA VAL A 276 33.01 -9.82 -7.90
C VAL A 276 33.39 -9.33 -6.50
#